data_901ba2952980d8aaa6c987c957b2dfea
#
_entry.id   901ba2952980d8aaa6c987c957b2dfea
#
_cell.length_a   1.000
_cell.length_b   1.000
_cell.length_c   1.000
_cell.angle_alpha   90.00
_cell.angle_beta   90.00
_cell.angle_gamma   90.00
#
_symmetry.space_group_name_H-M   'P 1'
#
loop_
_entity.id
_entity.type
_entity.pdbx_description
1 polymer ?
#
loop_
_entity_poly.entity_id
_entity_poly.type
_entity_poly.pdbx_seq_one_letter_code
_entity_poly.pdbx_strand_id
1 'polypeptide(L)'
;MDARDLQAEVDGLMDGLRADLERLAAIPSIAFPGFPAEPVREAHDLLVGLLGEAGVERIERIDLPDTAPVIFGEIPPPTPDAPTVLLYSHYDVQPAGDERLWKSPPFEPTPVEGGLRARGIADDKSNVIAHLGMLRAFKGRPPVGFKIVFEGQEEYGSPFDDYPPTDPGRFACDAMVIADLGNLRPGTPTLTTGLRGASEVVVEVRTLEEPRHSGEFGGAAPDALLVLLKALATLHDVHGDVAVEGLRREGWTGTSYTEDEFRSLAGVEDGVPLIGSGTLGERLWSGPAITVIGLDAPAVEHAASAVVPYARAKLNLRFHPRQDPKEAQARLVEHLRSLTPFGVRLTVTPGDTGPGYEATTGGPAYRAALTALKEAWGTDASYVATGGSIPLVNGLAKAAPGAEVLLFGAQDSMCNLHAPNERVLFSELRSTVVAMCAFVREYAAGFRTGTAS
;
A
#
# COMPACT_ATOMS: atom_id res chain seq x y z
N MET A 1 31.76 -7.06 5.95
CA MET A 1 31.30 -8.27 5.23
C MET A 1 31.33 -7.92 3.76
N ASP A 2 32.00 -8.68 2.92
CA ASP A 2 31.93 -8.47 1.48
C ASP A 2 30.60 -9.03 0.90
N ALA A 3 30.35 -8.80 -0.41
CA ALA A 3 29.08 -9.22 -1.03
C ALA A 3 28.85 -10.73 -1.03
N ARG A 4 29.92 -11.53 -1.18
CA ARG A 4 29.82 -13.00 -1.20
C ARG A 4 29.57 -13.56 0.19
N ASP A 5 30.28 -13.03 1.19
CA ASP A 5 30.09 -13.42 2.58
C ASP A 5 28.68 -13.11 3.06
N LEU A 6 28.12 -11.96 2.63
CA LEU A 6 26.77 -11.53 2.97
C LEU A 6 25.70 -12.44 2.36
N GLN A 7 25.84 -12.77 1.08
CA GLN A 7 24.93 -13.71 0.43
C GLN A 7 24.96 -15.10 1.08
N ALA A 8 26.15 -15.60 1.40
CA ALA A 8 26.31 -16.89 2.08
C ALA A 8 25.70 -16.88 3.49
N GLU A 9 25.83 -15.78 4.23
CA GLU A 9 25.21 -15.64 5.55
C GLU A 9 23.68 -15.66 5.43
N VAL A 10 23.11 -14.90 4.47
CA VAL A 10 21.66 -14.89 4.22
C VAL A 10 21.16 -16.28 3.81
N ASP A 11 21.90 -16.98 2.92
CA ASP A 11 21.54 -18.35 2.51
C ASP A 11 21.47 -19.30 3.70
N GLY A 12 22.39 -19.14 4.65
CA GLY A 12 22.38 -19.94 5.88
C GLY A 12 21.20 -19.64 6.83
N LEU A 13 20.57 -18.47 6.69
CA LEU A 13 19.41 -18.08 7.51
C LEU A 13 18.07 -18.50 6.91
N MET A 14 18.00 -18.78 5.59
CA MET A 14 16.73 -18.92 4.87
C MET A 14 15.79 -19.99 5.42
N ASP A 15 16.30 -21.14 5.86
CA ASP A 15 15.44 -22.19 6.44
C ASP A 15 14.76 -21.72 7.72
N GLY A 16 15.49 -21.01 8.58
CA GLY A 16 14.94 -20.42 9.81
C GLY A 16 13.92 -19.31 9.50
N LEU A 17 14.22 -18.45 8.53
CA LEU A 17 13.30 -17.37 8.11
C LEU A 17 12.00 -17.92 7.51
N ARG A 18 12.09 -19.01 6.73
CA ARG A 18 10.88 -19.70 6.22
C ARG A 18 10.04 -20.27 7.34
N ALA A 19 10.66 -20.93 8.32
CA ALA A 19 9.94 -21.47 9.47
C ALA A 19 9.25 -20.37 10.29
N ASP A 20 9.90 -19.23 10.50
CA ASP A 20 9.30 -18.09 11.20
C ASP A 20 8.17 -17.45 10.37
N LEU A 21 8.32 -17.36 9.05
CA LEU A 21 7.25 -16.89 8.16
C LEU A 21 6.03 -17.82 8.21
N GLU A 22 6.24 -19.14 8.17
CA GLU A 22 5.16 -20.14 8.31
C GLU A 22 4.42 -19.98 9.64
N ARG A 23 5.16 -19.82 10.75
CA ARG A 23 4.59 -19.60 12.08
C ARG A 23 3.77 -18.31 12.14
N LEU A 24 4.30 -17.22 11.62
CA LEU A 24 3.63 -15.92 11.65
C LEU A 24 2.41 -15.90 10.72
N ALA A 25 2.50 -16.49 9.52
CA ALA A 25 1.41 -16.53 8.55
C ALA A 25 0.25 -17.45 8.98
N ALA A 26 0.52 -18.42 9.87
CA ALA A 26 -0.52 -19.26 10.46
C ALA A 26 -1.42 -18.52 11.47
N ILE A 27 -1.01 -17.34 11.95
CA ILE A 27 -1.78 -16.53 12.89
C ILE A 27 -2.72 -15.59 12.10
N PRO A 28 -4.06 -15.72 12.25
CA PRO A 28 -5.02 -14.86 11.56
C PRO A 28 -5.14 -13.47 12.25
N SER A 29 -4.09 -12.67 12.16
CA SER A 29 -3.97 -11.36 12.83
C SER A 29 -4.79 -10.27 12.13
N ILE A 30 -6.11 -10.48 12.04
CA ILE A 30 -7.06 -9.55 11.39
C ILE A 30 -7.45 -8.47 12.39
N ALA A 31 -7.06 -7.20 12.13
CA ALA A 31 -7.33 -6.05 13.02
C ALA A 31 -8.62 -5.29 12.67
N PHE A 32 -9.56 -5.95 11.98
CA PHE A 32 -10.84 -5.35 11.59
C PHE A 32 -11.91 -5.47 12.68
N PRO A 33 -12.88 -4.53 12.77
CA PRO A 33 -14.02 -4.66 13.65
C PRO A 33 -14.81 -5.96 13.41
N GLY A 34 -15.18 -6.61 14.50
CA GLY A 34 -15.91 -7.89 14.45
C GLY A 34 -15.01 -9.13 14.42
N PHE A 35 -13.69 -8.98 14.31
CA PHE A 35 -12.73 -10.07 14.47
C PHE A 35 -12.14 -10.11 15.89
N PRO A 36 -11.70 -11.29 16.39
CA PRO A 36 -11.09 -11.41 17.71
C PRO A 36 -9.71 -10.73 17.75
N ALA A 37 -9.42 -10.02 18.82
CA ALA A 37 -8.13 -9.34 19.00
C ALA A 37 -6.99 -10.25 19.46
N GLU A 38 -7.30 -11.49 19.89
CA GLU A 38 -6.31 -12.47 20.38
C GLU A 38 -5.24 -12.81 19.35
N PRO A 39 -5.57 -13.11 18.07
CA PRO A 39 -4.55 -13.43 17.06
C PRO A 39 -3.60 -12.26 16.77
N VAL A 40 -4.10 -11.00 16.83
CA VAL A 40 -3.24 -9.83 16.68
C VAL A 40 -2.23 -9.73 17.83
N ARG A 41 -2.67 -10.03 19.08
CA ARG A 41 -1.76 -10.07 20.23
C ARG A 41 -0.78 -11.25 20.14
N GLU A 42 -1.23 -12.40 19.66
CA GLU A 42 -0.37 -13.56 19.44
C GLU A 42 0.75 -13.25 18.43
N ALA A 43 0.41 -12.60 17.31
CA ALA A 43 1.39 -12.15 16.32
C ALA A 43 2.37 -11.12 16.92
N HIS A 44 1.86 -10.14 17.69
CA HIS A 44 2.68 -9.19 18.44
C HIS A 44 3.70 -9.90 19.33
N ASP A 45 3.25 -10.81 20.19
CA ASP A 45 4.10 -11.49 21.18
C ASP A 45 5.14 -12.40 20.50
N LEU A 46 4.76 -13.08 19.41
CA LEU A 46 5.70 -13.82 18.57
C LEU A 46 6.80 -12.90 18.02
N LEU A 47 6.43 -11.74 17.47
CA LEU A 47 7.38 -10.81 16.88
C LEU A 47 8.30 -10.17 17.92
N VAL A 48 7.79 -9.82 19.10
CA VAL A 48 8.63 -9.35 20.22
C VAL A 48 9.69 -10.39 20.58
N GLY A 49 9.32 -11.69 20.63
CA GLY A 49 10.26 -12.78 20.87
C GLY A 49 11.33 -12.87 19.76
N LEU A 50 10.92 -12.85 18.49
CA LEU A 50 11.82 -12.93 17.33
C LEU A 50 12.78 -11.74 17.23
N LEU A 51 12.32 -10.53 17.56
CA LEU A 51 13.16 -9.33 17.64
C LEU A 51 14.21 -9.45 18.75
N GLY A 52 13.82 -9.95 19.93
CA GLY A 52 14.75 -10.22 21.03
C GLY A 52 15.83 -11.22 20.63
N GLU A 53 15.45 -12.34 19.97
CA GLU A 53 16.38 -13.33 19.42
C GLU A 53 17.30 -12.74 18.34
N ALA A 54 16.84 -11.74 17.57
CA ALA A 54 17.62 -11.01 16.58
C ALA A 54 18.55 -9.94 17.19
N GLY A 55 18.55 -9.77 18.52
CA GLY A 55 19.43 -8.87 19.26
C GLY A 55 18.89 -7.46 19.48
N VAL A 56 17.60 -7.25 19.34
CA VAL A 56 16.95 -5.98 19.70
C VAL A 56 16.73 -5.97 21.21
N GLU A 57 17.52 -5.14 21.92
CA GLU A 57 17.47 -5.10 23.38
C GLU A 57 16.39 -4.19 23.94
N ARG A 58 16.03 -3.13 23.19
CA ARG A 58 14.96 -2.20 23.56
C ARG A 58 13.76 -2.43 22.70
N ILE A 59 12.75 -3.08 23.25
CA ILE A 59 11.46 -3.29 22.58
C ILE A 59 10.38 -2.69 23.47
N GLU A 60 9.62 -1.79 22.89
CA GLU A 60 8.51 -1.11 23.54
C GLU A 60 7.22 -1.37 22.78
N ARG A 61 6.12 -1.40 23.52
CA ARG A 61 4.79 -1.45 22.96
C ARG A 61 4.20 -0.04 22.99
N ILE A 62 3.71 0.44 21.84
CA ILE A 62 2.96 1.69 21.74
C ILE A 62 1.48 1.31 21.67
N ASP A 63 0.71 1.74 22.66
CA ASP A 63 -0.74 1.55 22.70
C ASP A 63 -1.43 2.89 22.42
N LEU A 64 -2.30 2.90 21.42
CA LEU A 64 -3.19 4.01 21.12
C LEU A 64 -4.65 3.59 21.36
N PRO A 65 -5.57 4.53 21.65
CA PRO A 65 -6.97 4.19 21.84
C PRO A 65 -7.59 3.46 20.64
N ASP A 66 -8.34 2.41 20.93
CA ASP A 66 -9.12 1.64 19.95
C ASP A 66 -8.32 1.09 18.75
N THR A 67 -7.04 0.78 18.96
CA THR A 67 -6.17 0.21 17.91
C THR A 67 -5.35 -0.96 18.43
N ALA A 68 -4.87 -1.78 17.50
CA ALA A 68 -3.92 -2.83 17.81
C ALA A 68 -2.54 -2.23 18.19
N PRO A 69 -1.73 -2.93 19.00
CA PRO A 69 -0.46 -2.40 19.46
C PRO A 69 0.55 -2.25 18.34
N VAL A 70 1.42 -1.23 18.45
CA VAL A 70 2.58 -1.08 17.59
C VAL A 70 3.83 -1.54 18.36
N ILE A 71 4.69 -2.31 17.71
CA ILE A 71 6.00 -2.71 18.24
C ILE A 71 7.01 -1.63 17.83
N PHE A 72 7.68 -1.06 18.81
CA PHE A 72 8.81 -0.17 18.60
C PHE A 72 10.07 -0.81 19.13
N GLY A 73 11.08 -0.99 18.27
CA GLY A 73 12.38 -1.53 18.64
C GLY A 73 13.51 -0.53 18.38
N GLU A 74 14.59 -0.60 19.15
CA GLU A 74 15.75 0.27 18.96
C GLU A 74 17.04 -0.52 19.10
N ILE A 75 17.97 -0.33 18.14
CA ILE A 75 19.37 -0.69 18.23
C ILE A 75 20.16 0.61 18.07
N PRO A 76 20.90 1.07 19.07
CA PRO A 76 21.65 2.32 18.99
C PRO A 76 22.74 2.23 17.92
N PRO A 77 23.11 3.35 17.26
CA PRO A 77 24.18 3.37 16.29
C PRO A 77 25.51 2.99 16.96
N PRO A 78 26.40 2.26 16.24
CA PRO A 78 27.67 1.77 16.80
C PRO A 78 28.65 2.90 17.17
N THR A 79 28.49 4.06 16.57
CA THR A 79 29.23 5.30 16.90
C THR A 79 28.27 6.50 16.77
N PRO A 80 28.55 7.63 17.44
CA PRO A 80 27.70 8.82 17.36
C PRO A 80 27.51 9.35 15.94
N ASP A 81 28.46 9.12 15.04
CA ASP A 81 28.44 9.60 13.66
C ASP A 81 27.88 8.54 12.68
N ALA A 82 27.46 7.37 13.17
CA ALA A 82 26.85 6.38 12.29
C ALA A 82 25.36 6.72 12.08
N PRO A 83 24.83 6.54 10.86
CA PRO A 83 23.44 6.85 10.56
C PRO A 83 22.46 5.91 11.26
N THR A 84 21.24 6.38 11.44
CA THR A 84 20.12 5.59 11.96
C THR A 84 19.11 5.35 10.83
N VAL A 85 18.69 4.09 10.66
CA VAL A 85 17.68 3.69 9.68
C VAL A 85 16.43 3.24 10.41
N LEU A 86 15.26 3.78 10.01
CA LEU A 86 13.97 3.31 10.48
C LEU A 86 13.47 2.21 9.53
N LEU A 87 13.03 1.11 10.11
CA LEU A 87 12.45 -0.05 9.41
C LEU A 87 10.96 -0.10 9.73
N TYR A 88 10.12 -0.14 8.71
CA TYR A 88 8.68 -0.25 8.86
C TYR A 88 8.11 -1.45 8.10
N SER A 89 7.20 -2.13 8.74
CA SER A 89 6.30 -3.16 8.20
C SER A 89 5.05 -3.25 9.09
N HIS A 90 4.01 -3.99 8.66
CA HIS A 90 2.87 -4.30 9.51
C HIS A 90 2.67 -5.80 9.67
N TYR A 91 1.92 -6.21 10.71
CA TYR A 91 1.71 -7.63 11.01
C TYR A 91 0.23 -8.03 11.08
N ASP A 92 -0.68 -7.08 10.95
CA ASP A 92 -2.08 -7.39 10.70
C ASP A 92 -2.30 -7.77 9.22
N VAL A 93 -3.46 -8.30 8.94
CA VAL A 93 -3.80 -8.84 7.61
C VAL A 93 -5.25 -8.59 7.26
N GLN A 94 -5.55 -8.50 5.97
CA GLN A 94 -6.91 -8.47 5.44
C GLN A 94 -7.70 -9.74 5.82
N PRO A 95 -9.03 -9.63 5.99
CA PRO A 95 -9.90 -10.81 6.04
C PRO A 95 -9.72 -11.71 4.82
N ALA A 96 -9.89 -13.02 5.02
CA ALA A 96 -9.73 -14.01 3.94
C ALA A 96 -10.76 -13.85 2.79
N GLY A 97 -11.89 -13.19 3.05
CA GLY A 97 -12.99 -13.12 2.11
C GLY A 97 -13.70 -14.47 1.95
N ASP A 98 -14.14 -14.78 0.73
CA ASP A 98 -14.79 -16.08 0.45
C ASP A 98 -13.75 -17.20 0.37
N GLU A 99 -13.67 -18.01 1.43
CA GLU A 99 -12.72 -19.10 1.54
C GLU A 99 -12.89 -20.19 0.46
N ARG A 100 -14.04 -20.30 -0.18
CA ARG A 100 -14.28 -21.22 -1.32
C ARG A 100 -13.45 -20.89 -2.55
N LEU A 101 -12.94 -19.68 -2.65
CA LEU A 101 -12.07 -19.21 -3.73
C LEU A 101 -10.59 -19.53 -3.49
N TRP A 102 -10.24 -19.96 -2.28
CA TRP A 102 -8.89 -20.36 -1.91
C TRP A 102 -8.62 -21.80 -2.32
N LYS A 103 -7.41 -22.05 -2.86
CA LYS A 103 -6.92 -23.40 -3.20
C LYS A 103 -6.41 -24.19 -1.98
N SER A 104 -6.23 -23.53 -0.85
CA SER A 104 -5.87 -24.10 0.46
C SER A 104 -6.42 -23.17 1.54
N PRO A 105 -6.62 -23.65 2.80
CA PRO A 105 -7.12 -22.79 3.87
C PRO A 105 -6.25 -21.51 4.02
N PRO A 106 -6.85 -20.32 4.18
CA PRO A 106 -6.14 -19.03 4.12
C PRO A 106 -5.01 -18.88 5.13
N PHE A 107 -5.15 -19.46 6.33
CA PHE A 107 -4.19 -19.36 7.43
C PHE A 107 -3.44 -20.69 7.68
N GLU A 108 -3.41 -21.57 6.68
CA GLU A 108 -2.56 -22.77 6.67
C GLU A 108 -1.46 -22.57 5.60
N PRO A 109 -0.27 -22.06 5.96
CA PRO A 109 0.80 -21.81 4.99
C PRO A 109 1.08 -23.07 4.17
N THR A 110 0.80 -22.99 2.89
CA THR A 110 0.85 -24.13 1.97
C THR A 110 1.93 -23.92 0.93
N PRO A 111 2.86 -24.89 0.73
CA PRO A 111 3.87 -24.80 -0.31
C PRO A 111 3.26 -24.65 -1.71
N VAL A 112 3.83 -23.75 -2.48
CA VAL A 112 3.57 -23.54 -3.92
C VAL A 112 4.90 -23.57 -4.65
N GLU A 113 4.87 -23.54 -5.99
CA GLU A 113 6.09 -23.49 -6.78
C GLU A 113 6.95 -22.28 -6.38
N GLY A 114 8.13 -22.54 -5.83
CA GLY A 114 9.10 -21.53 -5.42
C GLY A 114 8.73 -20.68 -4.21
N GLY A 115 7.63 -20.99 -3.48
CA GLY A 115 7.16 -20.13 -2.39
C GLY A 115 6.12 -20.76 -1.47
N LEU A 116 5.39 -19.90 -0.77
CA LEU A 116 4.29 -20.24 0.14
C LEU A 116 3.03 -19.44 -0.21
N ARG A 117 1.87 -20.03 0.08
CA ARG A 117 0.55 -19.42 0.01
C ARG A 117 -0.08 -19.34 1.38
N ALA A 118 -0.51 -18.16 1.78
CA ALA A 118 -1.40 -17.90 2.92
C ALA A 118 -1.88 -16.44 2.85
N ARG A 119 -2.95 -16.08 3.59
CA ARG A 119 -3.33 -14.68 3.76
C ARG A 119 -2.29 -13.93 4.61
N GLY A 120 -1.91 -12.72 4.18
CA GLY A 120 -0.93 -11.88 4.86
C GLY A 120 0.52 -12.34 4.69
N ILE A 121 0.76 -13.38 3.87
CA ILE A 121 2.11 -13.92 3.70
C ILE A 121 3.01 -12.99 2.89
N ALA A 122 2.45 -12.28 1.92
CA ALA A 122 3.12 -11.25 1.15
C ALA A 122 2.89 -9.87 1.76
N ASP A 123 1.69 -9.60 2.18
CA ASP A 123 1.20 -8.34 2.73
C ASP A 123 0.85 -8.50 4.22
N ASP A 124 1.75 -8.24 5.17
CA ASP A 124 3.14 -7.75 5.00
C ASP A 124 4.15 -8.64 5.76
N LYS A 125 3.72 -9.84 6.18
CA LYS A 125 4.52 -10.75 7.04
C LYS A 125 5.86 -11.15 6.43
N SER A 126 5.96 -11.27 5.09
CA SER A 126 7.23 -11.57 4.44
C SER A 126 8.25 -10.44 4.61
N ASN A 127 7.81 -9.19 4.62
CA ASN A 127 8.69 -8.05 4.81
C ASN A 127 9.10 -7.89 6.29
N VAL A 128 8.21 -8.20 7.23
CA VAL A 128 8.57 -8.34 8.65
C VAL A 128 9.71 -9.36 8.81
N ILE A 129 9.59 -10.53 8.17
CA ILE A 129 10.63 -11.58 8.19
C ILE A 129 11.89 -11.13 7.44
N ALA A 130 11.79 -10.34 6.38
CA ALA A 130 12.96 -9.78 5.71
C ALA A 130 13.76 -8.84 6.63
N HIS A 131 13.10 -7.99 7.39
CA HIS A 131 13.75 -7.17 8.42
C HIS A 131 14.45 -8.03 9.48
N LEU A 132 13.78 -9.07 9.98
CA LEU A 132 14.40 -10.02 10.93
C LEU A 132 15.61 -10.72 10.33
N GLY A 133 15.54 -11.12 9.06
CA GLY A 133 16.64 -11.73 8.33
C GLY A 133 17.87 -10.81 8.27
N MET A 134 17.66 -9.54 7.95
CA MET A 134 18.71 -8.54 7.94
C MET A 134 19.32 -8.35 9.35
N LEU A 135 18.51 -8.20 10.39
CA LEU A 135 19.01 -8.04 11.76
C LEU A 135 19.86 -9.24 12.21
N ARG A 136 19.41 -10.48 11.93
CA ARG A 136 20.14 -11.71 12.24
C ARG A 136 21.46 -11.82 11.47
N ALA A 137 21.51 -11.39 10.20
CA ALA A 137 22.72 -11.42 9.39
C ALA A 137 23.86 -10.57 9.98
N PHE A 138 23.51 -9.48 10.67
CA PHE A 138 24.50 -8.65 11.38
C PHE A 138 24.86 -9.15 12.78
N LYS A 139 24.23 -10.20 13.29
CA LYS A 139 24.52 -10.84 14.59
C LYS A 139 24.60 -9.84 15.75
N GLY A 140 23.64 -8.89 15.78
CA GLY A 140 23.57 -7.84 16.81
C GLY A 140 24.63 -6.73 16.67
N ARG A 141 25.37 -6.67 15.56
CA ARG A 141 26.43 -5.65 15.31
C ARG A 141 26.27 -4.95 13.97
N PRO A 142 25.13 -4.30 13.73
CA PRO A 142 24.91 -3.58 12.49
C PRO A 142 25.84 -2.34 12.41
N PRO A 143 26.22 -1.91 11.19
CA PRO A 143 27.06 -0.71 11.01
C PRO A 143 26.30 0.61 11.13
N VAL A 144 24.98 0.56 11.36
CA VAL A 144 24.05 1.68 11.55
C VAL A 144 23.20 1.46 12.80
N GLY A 145 22.58 2.52 13.32
CA GLY A 145 21.50 2.38 14.29
C GLY A 145 20.20 1.95 13.60
N PHE A 146 19.33 1.25 14.33
CA PHE A 146 18.00 0.93 13.84
C PHE A 146 16.90 1.44 14.77
N LYS A 147 15.81 1.92 14.17
CA LYS A 147 14.49 2.05 14.77
C LYS A 147 13.55 1.14 14.01
N ILE A 148 12.84 0.30 14.72
CA ILE A 148 11.97 -0.74 14.15
C ILE A 148 10.55 -0.40 14.54
N VAL A 149 9.66 -0.34 13.56
CA VAL A 149 8.23 -0.05 13.74
C VAL A 149 7.45 -1.13 13.02
N PHE A 150 6.80 -2.00 13.79
CA PHE A 150 5.86 -2.98 13.23
C PHE A 150 4.46 -2.63 13.72
N GLU A 151 3.61 -2.23 12.78
CA GLU A 151 2.23 -1.81 13.04
C GLU A 151 1.29 -3.00 13.09
N GLY A 152 0.28 -2.95 13.98
CA GLY A 152 -0.69 -4.02 14.16
C GLY A 152 -2.06 -3.74 13.56
N GLN A 153 -2.26 -2.60 12.88
CA GLN A 153 -3.55 -2.22 12.30
C GLN A 153 -3.38 -1.26 11.10
N GLU A 154 -2.54 -1.62 10.14
CA GLU A 154 -2.39 -0.86 8.90
C GLU A 154 -3.61 -1.03 7.98
N GLU A 155 -4.06 -2.27 7.80
CA GLU A 155 -5.03 -2.73 6.81
C GLU A 155 -6.45 -2.17 6.99
N TYR A 156 -6.77 -1.69 8.17
CA TYR A 156 -8.04 -1.03 8.47
C TYR A 156 -7.87 0.49 8.67
N GLY A 157 -6.59 0.95 8.76
CA GLY A 157 -6.21 2.30 9.13
C GLY A 157 -6.21 2.50 10.65
N SER A 158 -5.32 3.36 11.13
CA SER A 158 -5.18 3.58 12.56
C SER A 158 -4.82 5.02 12.93
N PRO A 159 -5.06 5.44 14.20
CA PRO A 159 -4.54 6.70 14.74
C PRO A 159 -3.02 6.78 14.70
N PHE A 160 -2.32 5.67 14.47
CA PHE A 160 -0.87 5.65 14.37
C PHE A 160 -0.35 6.43 13.16
N ASP A 161 -1.14 6.58 12.10
CA ASP A 161 -0.79 7.39 10.93
C ASP A 161 -0.40 8.83 11.31
N ASP A 162 -1.09 9.40 12.29
CA ASP A 162 -0.86 10.77 12.77
C ASP A 162 -0.01 10.83 14.06
N TYR A 163 0.38 9.69 14.63
CA TYR A 163 1.13 9.64 15.89
C TYR A 163 2.61 10.08 15.75
N PRO A 164 3.40 9.65 14.73
CA PRO A 164 4.82 9.95 14.66
C PRO A 164 5.18 11.44 14.78
N PRO A 165 4.44 12.40 14.20
CA PRO A 165 4.72 13.82 14.38
C PRO A 165 4.52 14.33 15.80
N THR A 166 3.82 13.59 16.67
CA THR A 166 3.60 13.97 18.07
C THR A 166 4.78 13.59 18.98
N ASP A 167 5.62 12.64 18.53
CA ASP A 167 6.85 12.21 19.22
C ASP A 167 8.03 12.11 18.22
N PRO A 168 8.45 13.21 17.58
CA PRO A 168 9.43 13.17 16.50
C PRO A 168 10.79 12.64 16.95
N GLY A 169 11.16 12.78 18.21
CA GLY A 169 12.42 12.23 18.75
C GLY A 169 12.47 10.72 18.70
N ARG A 170 11.36 10.03 18.93
CA ARG A 170 11.23 8.58 18.82
C ARG A 170 11.51 8.09 17.39
N PHE A 171 11.00 8.81 16.38
CA PHE A 171 11.08 8.42 14.97
C PHE A 171 12.22 9.10 14.21
N ALA A 172 13.03 9.95 14.85
CA ALA A 172 14.16 10.62 14.21
C ALA A 172 15.14 9.60 13.62
N CYS A 173 15.47 9.73 12.33
CA CYS A 173 16.35 8.85 11.58
C CYS A 173 16.93 9.59 10.37
N ASP A 174 17.92 9.00 9.71
CA ASP A 174 18.55 9.55 8.51
C ASP A 174 17.99 8.95 7.21
N ALA A 175 17.45 7.73 7.29
CA ALA A 175 16.73 7.06 6.21
C ALA A 175 15.65 6.15 6.77
N MET A 176 14.64 5.83 5.94
CA MET A 176 13.58 4.88 6.26
C MET A 176 13.47 3.83 5.17
N VAL A 177 13.29 2.58 5.57
CA VAL A 177 12.88 1.48 4.69
C VAL A 177 11.45 1.11 5.04
N ILE A 178 10.54 1.46 4.17
CA ILE A 178 9.12 1.09 4.26
C ILE A 178 8.95 -0.15 3.38
N ALA A 179 8.79 -1.30 4.01
CA ALA A 179 8.85 -2.58 3.32
C ALA A 179 7.47 -3.18 3.05
N ASP A 180 6.46 -2.34 2.89
CA ASP A 180 5.10 -2.71 2.51
C ASP A 180 4.87 -2.49 1.00
N LEU A 181 5.79 -2.99 0.21
CA LEU A 181 5.82 -2.84 -1.26
C LEU A 181 6.65 -3.95 -1.88
N GLY A 182 6.71 -3.98 -3.20
CA GLY A 182 7.47 -5.03 -3.87
C GLY A 182 7.82 -4.72 -5.33
N ASN A 183 8.22 -5.77 -6.01
CA ASN A 183 8.72 -5.72 -7.36
C ASN A 183 7.60 -5.63 -8.39
N LEU A 184 7.80 -4.83 -9.43
CA LEU A 184 6.88 -4.75 -10.57
C LEU A 184 6.72 -6.12 -11.27
N ARG A 185 7.77 -6.93 -11.26
CA ARG A 185 7.80 -8.30 -11.78
C ARG A 185 8.67 -9.16 -10.88
N PRO A 186 8.33 -10.45 -10.70
CA PRO A 186 9.23 -11.37 -10.03
C PRO A 186 10.64 -11.33 -10.64
N GLY A 187 11.68 -11.27 -9.83
CA GLY A 187 13.06 -11.23 -10.27
C GLY A 187 13.56 -9.87 -10.80
N THR A 188 12.75 -8.83 -10.76
CA THR A 188 13.11 -7.49 -11.21
C THR A 188 13.08 -6.50 -10.05
N PRO A 189 14.23 -6.09 -9.49
CA PRO A 189 14.26 -5.19 -8.35
C PRO A 189 13.57 -3.86 -8.68
N THR A 190 12.79 -3.36 -7.75
CA THR A 190 11.97 -2.18 -7.97
C THR A 190 12.07 -1.23 -6.76
N LEU A 191 12.26 0.06 -7.04
CA LEU A 191 12.03 1.14 -6.07
C LEU A 191 10.75 1.87 -6.44
N THR A 192 9.83 1.93 -5.50
CA THR A 192 8.63 2.75 -5.63
C THR A 192 8.96 4.18 -5.27
N THR A 193 8.68 5.11 -6.18
CA THR A 193 9.02 6.53 -6.03
C THR A 193 7.81 7.41 -5.79
N GLY A 194 6.61 6.86 -5.85
CA GLY A 194 5.38 7.61 -5.64
C GLY A 194 4.23 6.75 -5.18
N LEU A 195 3.44 7.31 -4.26
CA LEU A 195 2.17 6.78 -3.80
C LEU A 195 1.09 7.80 -4.17
N ARG A 196 0.01 7.37 -4.86
CA ARG A 196 -1.09 8.29 -5.16
C ARG A 196 -1.86 8.66 -3.90
N GLY A 197 -2.35 9.91 -3.85
CA GLY A 197 -3.35 10.29 -2.87
C GLY A 197 -4.70 9.65 -3.16
N ALA A 198 -5.53 9.57 -2.12
CA ALA A 198 -6.86 8.99 -2.19
C ALA A 198 -7.90 9.91 -1.58
N SER A 199 -9.10 9.90 -2.12
CA SER A 199 -10.24 10.62 -1.56
C SER A 199 -11.54 9.91 -1.86
N GLU A 200 -12.51 10.05 -0.97
CA GLU A 200 -13.86 9.54 -1.14
C GLU A 200 -14.88 10.67 -1.23
N VAL A 201 -15.91 10.45 -2.03
CA VAL A 201 -17.05 11.37 -2.15
C VAL A 201 -18.33 10.55 -2.31
N VAL A 202 -19.37 10.92 -1.57
CA VAL A 202 -20.71 10.36 -1.75
C VAL A 202 -21.57 11.37 -2.51
N VAL A 203 -22.25 10.90 -3.54
CA VAL A 203 -23.22 11.68 -4.32
C VAL A 203 -24.60 11.05 -4.22
N GLU A 204 -25.59 11.83 -3.85
CA GLU A 204 -26.96 11.42 -3.61
C GLU A 204 -27.95 12.22 -4.42
N VAL A 205 -29.00 11.55 -4.84
CA VAL A 205 -30.13 12.15 -5.58
C VAL A 205 -31.43 11.71 -4.94
N ARG A 206 -32.31 12.67 -4.66
CA ARG A 206 -33.70 12.43 -4.24
C ARG A 206 -34.61 13.26 -5.10
N THR A 207 -35.60 12.61 -5.74
CA THR A 207 -36.52 13.26 -6.70
C THR A 207 -37.96 13.10 -6.31
N LEU A 208 -38.32 12.04 -5.60
CA LEU A 208 -39.71 11.74 -5.18
C LEU A 208 -39.71 11.37 -3.69
N GLU A 209 -40.87 11.47 -3.06
CA GLU A 209 -41.09 11.04 -1.67
C GLU A 209 -41.10 9.50 -1.56
N GLU A 210 -41.67 8.82 -2.54
CA GLU A 210 -41.83 7.37 -2.60
C GLU A 210 -41.83 6.87 -4.05
N PRO A 211 -41.61 5.56 -4.31
CA PRO A 211 -41.69 4.99 -5.66
C PRO A 211 -43.07 5.23 -6.29
N ARG A 212 -43.11 5.51 -7.59
CA ARG A 212 -44.35 5.72 -8.36
C ARG A 212 -44.39 4.77 -9.57
N HIS A 213 -45.60 4.34 -9.94
CA HIS A 213 -45.80 3.45 -11.06
C HIS A 213 -45.21 4.03 -12.36
N SER A 214 -44.27 3.29 -12.97
CA SER A 214 -43.48 3.78 -14.12
C SER A 214 -44.34 4.03 -15.37
N GLY A 215 -45.43 3.26 -15.57
CA GLY A 215 -46.31 3.43 -16.69
C GLY A 215 -47.22 4.67 -16.58
N GLU A 216 -47.50 5.16 -15.36
CA GLU A 216 -48.31 6.34 -15.13
C GLU A 216 -47.50 7.63 -15.00
N PHE A 217 -46.35 7.55 -14.35
CA PHE A 217 -45.54 8.72 -13.98
C PHE A 217 -44.18 8.80 -14.74
N GLY A 218 -43.77 7.69 -15.36
CA GLY A 218 -42.53 7.66 -16.16
C GLY A 218 -42.60 8.59 -17.37
N GLY A 219 -41.47 9.15 -17.76
CA GLY A 219 -41.34 10.13 -18.83
C GLY A 219 -41.57 11.57 -18.38
N ALA A 220 -42.25 11.79 -17.22
CA ALA A 220 -42.45 13.14 -16.67
C ALA A 220 -41.85 13.29 -15.26
N ALA A 221 -42.06 12.31 -14.36
CA ALA A 221 -41.42 12.31 -13.05
C ALA A 221 -39.89 12.03 -13.18
N PRO A 222 -39.03 12.84 -12.57
CA PRO A 222 -37.59 12.62 -12.64
C PRO A 222 -37.20 11.38 -11.84
N ASP A 223 -36.57 10.42 -12.51
CA ASP A 223 -36.01 9.21 -11.90
C ASP A 223 -34.65 9.50 -11.28
N ALA A 224 -34.49 9.26 -9.97
CA ALA A 224 -33.27 9.58 -9.24
C ALA A 224 -32.05 8.79 -9.75
N LEU A 225 -32.24 7.52 -10.16
CA LEU A 225 -31.17 6.71 -10.69
C LEU A 225 -30.69 7.24 -12.05
N LEU A 226 -31.60 7.62 -12.95
CA LEU A 226 -31.23 8.20 -14.24
C LEU A 226 -30.51 9.54 -14.07
N VAL A 227 -30.92 10.37 -13.11
CA VAL A 227 -30.23 11.64 -12.76
C VAL A 227 -28.80 11.33 -12.28
N LEU A 228 -28.65 10.37 -11.37
CA LEU A 228 -27.33 9.95 -10.83
C LEU A 228 -26.42 9.41 -11.94
N LEU A 229 -26.89 8.47 -12.75
CA LEU A 229 -26.13 7.89 -13.86
C LEU A 229 -25.66 8.96 -14.85
N LYS A 230 -26.52 9.95 -15.15
CA LYS A 230 -26.14 11.06 -16.01
C LYS A 230 -25.06 11.96 -15.41
N ALA A 231 -25.07 12.15 -14.09
CA ALA A 231 -24.01 12.86 -13.39
C ALA A 231 -22.69 12.05 -13.41
N LEU A 232 -22.74 10.76 -13.07
CA LEU A 232 -21.56 9.89 -13.07
C LEU A 232 -20.90 9.78 -14.45
N ALA A 233 -21.71 9.76 -15.52
CA ALA A 233 -21.20 9.72 -16.90
C ALA A 233 -20.36 10.95 -17.29
N THR A 234 -20.43 12.06 -16.56
CA THR A 234 -19.61 13.25 -16.82
C THR A 234 -18.20 13.19 -16.22
N LEU A 235 -17.93 12.19 -15.37
CA LEU A 235 -16.63 12.04 -14.70
C LEU A 235 -15.54 11.60 -15.65
N HIS A 236 -15.91 11.00 -16.78
CA HIS A 236 -15.00 10.52 -17.80
C HIS A 236 -15.42 11.04 -19.18
N ASP A 237 -14.44 11.27 -20.03
CA ASP A 237 -14.67 11.62 -21.43
C ASP A 237 -14.93 10.36 -22.29
N VAL A 238 -15.03 10.56 -23.61
CA VAL A 238 -15.29 9.47 -24.56
C VAL A 238 -14.16 8.44 -24.70
N HIS A 239 -12.96 8.77 -24.22
CA HIS A 239 -11.81 7.89 -24.18
C HIS A 239 -11.64 7.19 -22.83
N GLY A 240 -12.45 7.56 -21.84
CA GLY A 240 -12.34 7.04 -20.47
C GLY A 240 -11.33 7.80 -19.61
N ASP A 241 -10.81 8.93 -20.07
CA ASP A 241 -10.01 9.81 -19.24
C ASP A 241 -10.87 10.60 -18.26
N VAL A 242 -10.33 10.83 -17.04
CA VAL A 242 -11.03 11.65 -16.05
C VAL A 242 -11.22 13.07 -16.59
N ALA A 243 -12.48 13.53 -16.64
CA ALA A 243 -12.91 14.82 -17.20
C ALA A 243 -13.11 15.92 -16.14
N VAL A 244 -12.72 15.67 -14.88
CA VAL A 244 -12.80 16.66 -13.79
C VAL A 244 -11.63 17.63 -13.90
N GLU A 245 -11.94 18.92 -14.14
CA GLU A 245 -10.93 19.97 -14.27
C GLU A 245 -10.14 20.21 -12.98
N GLY A 246 -8.85 20.56 -13.11
CA GLY A 246 -7.96 20.90 -11.99
C GLY A 246 -7.38 19.67 -11.27
N LEU A 247 -7.69 18.45 -11.71
CA LEU A 247 -6.96 17.26 -11.28
C LEU A 247 -5.64 17.15 -12.05
N ARG A 248 -4.54 17.03 -11.30
CA ARG A 248 -3.19 17.02 -11.87
C ARG A 248 -2.93 15.73 -12.65
N ARG A 249 -2.35 15.88 -13.83
CA ARG A 249 -1.87 14.78 -14.69
C ARG A 249 -0.47 15.15 -15.19
N GLU A 250 0.46 14.22 -15.13
CA GLU A 250 1.83 14.39 -15.61
C GLU A 250 2.28 13.17 -16.41
N GLY A 251 3.33 13.35 -17.22
CA GLY A 251 3.97 12.25 -17.91
C GLY A 251 4.67 11.30 -16.91
N TRP A 252 4.66 10.01 -17.22
CA TRP A 252 5.41 9.01 -16.47
C TRP A 252 6.68 8.62 -17.21
N THR A 253 7.83 8.73 -16.56
CA THR A 253 9.15 8.44 -17.14
C THR A 253 9.80 7.16 -16.58
N GLY A 254 9.23 6.58 -15.53
CA GLY A 254 9.69 5.31 -14.93
C GLY A 254 9.26 4.08 -15.74
N THR A 255 9.58 2.92 -15.21
CA THR A 255 9.13 1.62 -15.76
C THR A 255 7.62 1.48 -15.61
N SER A 256 6.98 0.74 -16.49
CA SER A 256 5.55 0.47 -16.48
C SER A 256 5.27 -0.96 -16.96
N TYR A 257 4.05 -1.43 -16.75
CA TYR A 257 3.56 -2.65 -17.38
C TYR A 257 3.45 -2.49 -18.91
N THR A 258 3.66 -3.58 -19.62
CA THR A 258 3.13 -3.69 -20.99
C THR A 258 1.61 -3.88 -20.94
N GLU A 259 0.93 -3.66 -22.06
CA GLU A 259 -0.52 -3.87 -22.10
C GLU A 259 -0.91 -5.32 -21.79
N ASP A 260 -0.19 -6.29 -22.34
CA ASP A 260 -0.45 -7.72 -22.13
C ASP A 260 -0.25 -8.13 -20.66
N GLU A 261 0.81 -7.62 -20.01
CA GLU A 261 1.05 -7.82 -18.57
C GLU A 261 -0.10 -7.26 -17.75
N PHE A 262 -0.49 -6.02 -18.01
CA PHE A 262 -1.56 -5.36 -17.26
C PHE A 262 -2.89 -6.10 -17.44
N ARG A 263 -3.23 -6.50 -18.67
CA ARG A 263 -4.45 -7.27 -18.93
C ARG A 263 -4.48 -8.59 -18.16
N SER A 264 -3.34 -9.28 -18.14
CA SER A 264 -3.21 -10.54 -17.39
C SER A 264 -3.35 -10.33 -15.88
N LEU A 265 -2.68 -9.32 -15.32
CA LEU A 265 -2.72 -9.00 -13.88
C LEU A 265 -4.10 -8.51 -13.43
N ALA A 266 -4.73 -7.66 -14.23
CA ALA A 266 -6.05 -7.11 -13.93
C ALA A 266 -7.21 -8.06 -14.25
N GLY A 267 -6.94 -9.18 -14.93
CA GLY A 267 -7.98 -10.13 -15.36
C GLY A 267 -8.94 -9.52 -16.39
N VAL A 268 -8.45 -8.64 -17.27
CA VAL A 268 -9.30 -8.03 -18.30
C VAL A 268 -9.72 -9.08 -19.31
N GLU A 269 -11.03 -9.23 -19.52
CA GLU A 269 -11.60 -10.21 -20.46
C GLU A 269 -11.13 -9.97 -21.90
N ASP A 270 -11.03 -11.05 -22.67
CA ASP A 270 -10.63 -10.98 -24.09
C ASP A 270 -11.59 -10.08 -24.89
N GLY A 271 -11.00 -9.20 -25.71
CA GLY A 271 -11.75 -8.28 -26.56
C GLY A 271 -12.27 -7.02 -25.86
N VAL A 272 -12.14 -6.89 -24.53
CA VAL A 272 -12.47 -5.66 -23.81
C VAL A 272 -11.29 -4.68 -23.92
N PRO A 273 -11.47 -3.46 -24.49
CA PRO A 273 -10.39 -2.48 -24.59
C PRO A 273 -10.06 -1.87 -23.22
N LEU A 274 -8.79 -1.49 -23.02
CA LEU A 274 -8.42 -0.65 -21.88
C LEU A 274 -8.95 0.78 -22.10
N ILE A 275 -9.30 1.45 -21.00
CA ILE A 275 -9.81 2.84 -21.00
C ILE A 275 -8.68 3.85 -20.76
N GLY A 276 -8.90 5.08 -21.20
CA GLY A 276 -7.99 6.22 -21.01
C GLY A 276 -6.90 6.30 -22.05
N SER A 277 -6.34 7.48 -22.20
CA SER A 277 -5.26 7.82 -23.12
C SER A 277 -3.89 7.87 -22.40
N GLY A 278 -2.79 7.89 -23.19
CA GLY A 278 -1.43 7.91 -22.65
C GLY A 278 -0.91 6.53 -22.28
N THR A 279 0.26 6.47 -21.68
CA THR A 279 0.90 5.24 -21.22
C THR A 279 0.19 4.64 -20.02
N LEU A 280 0.39 3.35 -19.73
CA LEU A 280 -0.15 2.71 -18.53
C LEU A 280 0.39 3.37 -17.25
N GLY A 281 1.66 3.74 -17.22
CA GLY A 281 2.23 4.48 -16.09
C GLY A 281 1.55 5.81 -15.83
N GLU A 282 1.19 6.55 -16.88
CA GLU A 282 0.43 7.81 -16.75
C GLU A 282 -0.98 7.57 -16.20
N ARG A 283 -1.68 6.55 -16.70
CA ARG A 283 -3.04 6.21 -16.25
C ARG A 283 -3.06 5.67 -14.81
N LEU A 284 -2.06 4.86 -14.43
CA LEU A 284 -2.03 4.17 -13.16
C LEU A 284 -1.40 5.01 -12.03
N TRP A 285 -0.42 5.89 -12.32
CA TRP A 285 0.45 6.44 -11.29
C TRP A 285 0.57 7.96 -11.28
N SER A 286 0.55 8.63 -12.43
CA SER A 286 0.74 10.08 -12.51
C SER A 286 -0.48 10.85 -13.03
N GLY A 287 -1.57 10.16 -13.29
CA GLY A 287 -2.88 10.73 -13.64
C GLY A 287 -3.94 10.41 -12.58
N PRO A 288 -5.07 11.14 -12.61
CA PRO A 288 -6.20 10.84 -11.75
C PRO A 288 -6.96 9.60 -12.24
N ALA A 289 -7.61 8.92 -11.31
CA ALA A 289 -8.58 7.85 -11.59
C ALA A 289 -9.79 7.99 -10.68
N ILE A 290 -10.99 7.83 -11.22
CA ILE A 290 -12.23 7.85 -10.45
C ILE A 290 -12.95 6.53 -10.66
N THR A 291 -13.29 5.86 -9.56
CA THR A 291 -14.02 4.59 -9.57
C THR A 291 -15.29 4.72 -8.75
N VAL A 292 -16.40 4.18 -9.25
CA VAL A 292 -17.62 3.99 -8.46
C VAL A 292 -17.45 2.72 -7.64
N ILE A 293 -17.25 2.87 -6.33
CA ILE A 293 -17.00 1.73 -5.42
C ILE A 293 -18.24 1.27 -4.67
N GLY A 294 -19.36 1.96 -4.81
CA GLY A 294 -20.64 1.59 -4.25
C GLY A 294 -21.77 2.29 -4.96
N LEU A 295 -22.92 1.59 -5.13
CA LEU A 295 -24.14 2.13 -5.74
C LEU A 295 -25.36 1.57 -5.01
N ASP A 296 -26.14 2.46 -4.40
CA ASP A 296 -27.46 2.12 -3.87
C ASP A 296 -28.52 2.45 -4.92
N ALA A 297 -29.06 1.41 -5.51
CA ALA A 297 -30.11 1.43 -6.51
C ALA A 297 -30.97 0.15 -6.35
N PRO A 298 -32.20 0.09 -6.92
CA PRO A 298 -32.99 -1.13 -6.89
C PRO A 298 -32.23 -2.31 -7.53
N ALA A 299 -32.21 -3.45 -6.83
CA ALA A 299 -31.69 -4.69 -7.39
C ALA A 299 -32.52 -5.13 -8.61
N VAL A 300 -31.88 -5.73 -9.61
CA VAL A 300 -32.56 -6.29 -10.80
C VAL A 300 -33.57 -7.36 -10.39
N GLU A 301 -33.15 -8.23 -9.44
CA GLU A 301 -34.03 -9.25 -8.86
C GLU A 301 -35.13 -8.59 -8.05
N HIS A 302 -36.39 -8.93 -8.37
CA HIS A 302 -37.58 -8.36 -7.74
C HIS A 302 -37.79 -6.85 -7.97
N ALA A 303 -37.21 -6.27 -9.02
CA ALA A 303 -37.42 -4.87 -9.36
C ALA A 303 -38.88 -4.60 -9.70
N ALA A 304 -39.45 -3.59 -9.03
CA ALA A 304 -40.78 -3.12 -9.34
C ALA A 304 -40.83 -2.23 -10.59
N SER A 305 -41.93 -2.20 -11.33
CA SER A 305 -42.13 -1.26 -12.44
C SER A 305 -42.42 0.16 -11.90
N ALA A 306 -41.40 0.79 -11.32
CA ALA A 306 -41.50 2.07 -10.61
C ALA A 306 -40.43 3.07 -11.00
N VAL A 307 -40.76 4.37 -10.95
CA VAL A 307 -39.80 5.48 -10.98
C VAL A 307 -39.07 5.51 -9.66
N VAL A 308 -37.73 5.51 -9.69
CA VAL A 308 -36.88 5.42 -8.50
C VAL A 308 -36.79 6.77 -7.80
N PRO A 309 -37.17 6.86 -6.49
CA PRO A 309 -37.21 8.13 -5.76
C PRO A 309 -35.84 8.60 -5.22
N TYR A 310 -34.94 7.68 -5.02
CA TYR A 310 -33.62 7.90 -4.36
C TYR A 310 -32.57 6.97 -4.93
N ALA A 311 -31.37 7.50 -5.14
CA ALA A 311 -30.18 6.73 -5.49
C ALA A 311 -28.94 7.46 -4.96
N ARG A 312 -27.88 6.71 -4.64
CA ARG A 312 -26.58 7.28 -4.26
C ARG A 312 -25.43 6.42 -4.75
N ALA A 313 -24.28 7.07 -4.93
CA ALA A 313 -23.05 6.39 -5.27
C ALA A 313 -21.91 6.86 -4.35
N LYS A 314 -20.97 5.94 -4.04
CA LYS A 314 -19.71 6.23 -3.39
C LYS A 314 -18.60 6.19 -4.45
N LEU A 315 -17.84 7.26 -4.53
CA LEU A 315 -16.75 7.45 -5.47
C LEU A 315 -15.42 7.35 -4.73
N ASN A 316 -14.44 6.67 -5.32
CA ASN A 316 -13.05 6.72 -4.94
C ASN A 316 -12.28 7.49 -6.01
N LEU A 317 -11.62 8.58 -5.61
CA LEU A 317 -10.72 9.37 -6.42
C LEU A 317 -9.28 9.03 -6.02
N ARG A 318 -8.47 8.61 -6.97
CA ARG A 318 -7.01 8.54 -6.85
C ARG A 318 -6.42 9.72 -7.62
N PHE A 319 -5.45 10.41 -7.03
CA PHE A 319 -4.87 11.63 -7.61
C PHE A 319 -3.36 11.65 -7.49
N HIS A 320 -2.73 12.54 -8.27
CA HIS A 320 -1.28 12.67 -8.37
C HIS A 320 -0.60 12.86 -7.00
N PRO A 321 0.55 12.21 -6.71
CA PRO A 321 1.25 12.29 -5.43
C PRO A 321 1.49 13.72 -4.89
N ARG A 322 1.75 14.68 -5.77
CA ARG A 322 2.02 16.08 -5.43
C ARG A 322 0.80 16.99 -5.38
N GLN A 323 -0.40 16.47 -5.58
CA GLN A 323 -1.61 17.28 -5.47
C GLN A 323 -2.10 17.33 -4.02
N ASP A 324 -2.49 18.52 -3.56
CA ASP A 324 -3.08 18.67 -2.24
C ASP A 324 -4.39 17.85 -2.15
N PRO A 325 -4.57 17.01 -1.12
CA PRO A 325 -5.72 16.12 -1.01
C PRO A 325 -7.06 16.85 -0.90
N LYS A 326 -7.09 17.99 -0.19
CA LYS A 326 -8.30 18.79 -0.04
C LYS A 326 -8.64 19.51 -1.34
N GLU A 327 -7.63 19.97 -2.07
CA GLU A 327 -7.83 20.55 -3.40
C GLU A 327 -8.37 19.49 -4.37
N ALA A 328 -7.76 18.31 -4.45
CA ALA A 328 -8.22 17.23 -5.33
C ALA A 328 -9.67 16.85 -5.05
N GLN A 329 -10.03 16.67 -3.76
CA GLN A 329 -11.40 16.37 -3.35
C GLN A 329 -12.36 17.52 -3.72
N ALA A 330 -11.94 18.76 -3.48
CA ALA A 330 -12.76 19.92 -3.80
C ALA A 330 -13.08 20.01 -5.31
N ARG A 331 -12.12 19.68 -6.20
CA ARG A 331 -12.36 19.65 -7.65
C ARG A 331 -13.46 18.67 -8.04
N LEU A 332 -13.43 17.46 -7.48
CA LEU A 332 -14.49 16.47 -7.72
C LEU A 332 -15.84 16.94 -7.16
N VAL A 333 -15.86 17.49 -5.95
CA VAL A 333 -17.07 18.03 -5.32
C VAL A 333 -17.66 19.19 -6.11
N GLU A 334 -16.83 20.13 -6.56
CA GLU A 334 -17.23 21.28 -7.38
C GLU A 334 -17.80 20.82 -8.73
N HIS A 335 -17.13 19.88 -9.41
CA HIS A 335 -17.62 19.29 -10.64
C HIS A 335 -19.03 18.74 -10.45
N LEU A 336 -19.24 17.87 -9.47
CA LEU A 336 -20.54 17.25 -9.22
C LEU A 336 -21.62 18.28 -8.82
N ARG A 337 -21.27 19.26 -7.97
CA ARG A 337 -22.22 20.32 -7.54
C ARG A 337 -22.59 21.29 -8.65
N SER A 338 -21.74 21.44 -9.67
CA SER A 338 -22.05 22.27 -10.84
C SER A 338 -23.13 21.67 -11.74
N LEU A 339 -23.35 20.35 -11.62
CA LEU A 339 -24.27 19.60 -12.47
C LEU A 339 -25.72 19.77 -12.00
N THR A 340 -26.62 19.88 -12.95
CA THR A 340 -28.08 19.85 -12.71
C THR A 340 -28.77 18.97 -13.75
N PRO A 341 -28.50 17.64 -13.76
CA PRO A 341 -29.09 16.75 -14.75
C PRO A 341 -30.63 16.80 -14.67
N PHE A 342 -31.29 17.08 -15.77
CA PHE A 342 -32.74 17.32 -15.87
C PHE A 342 -33.28 18.40 -14.89
N GLY A 343 -32.40 19.39 -14.51
CA GLY A 343 -32.75 20.43 -13.54
C GLY A 343 -32.70 19.99 -12.06
N VAL A 344 -32.32 18.76 -11.77
CA VAL A 344 -32.23 18.22 -10.41
C VAL A 344 -30.85 18.51 -9.81
N ARG A 345 -30.81 19.01 -8.58
CA ARG A 345 -29.57 19.24 -7.82
C ARG A 345 -29.10 17.95 -7.17
N LEU A 346 -27.79 17.78 -7.11
CA LEU A 346 -27.14 16.69 -6.42
C LEU A 346 -26.78 17.09 -4.98
N THR A 347 -26.89 16.17 -4.04
CA THR A 347 -26.27 16.29 -2.71
C THR A 347 -24.92 15.61 -2.77
N VAL A 348 -23.84 16.36 -2.47
CA VAL A 348 -22.47 15.85 -2.56
C VAL A 348 -21.80 16.03 -1.22
N THR A 349 -21.40 14.91 -0.61
CA THR A 349 -20.77 14.86 0.71
C THR A 349 -19.32 14.38 0.56
N PRO A 350 -18.33 15.22 0.90
CA PRO A 350 -16.95 14.78 1.00
C PRO A 350 -16.80 13.71 2.08
N GLY A 351 -16.04 12.67 1.80
CA GLY A 351 -15.60 11.63 2.74
C GLY A 351 -14.13 11.83 3.13
N ASP A 352 -13.49 10.73 3.50
CA ASP A 352 -12.09 10.72 3.88
C ASP A 352 -11.18 11.10 2.72
N THR A 353 -10.04 11.71 3.04
CA THR A 353 -9.00 12.04 2.08
C THR A 353 -7.62 11.94 2.71
N GLY A 354 -6.68 11.33 1.99
CA GLY A 354 -5.30 11.15 2.40
C GLY A 354 -4.30 11.62 1.34
N PRO A 355 -3.16 12.19 1.75
CA PRO A 355 -2.15 12.69 0.83
C PRO A 355 -1.47 11.55 0.08
N GLY A 356 -0.98 11.87 -1.12
CA GLY A 356 0.02 11.06 -1.80
C GLY A 356 1.41 11.31 -1.22
N TYR A 357 2.38 10.57 -1.74
CA TYR A 357 3.78 10.72 -1.39
C TYR A 357 4.65 10.63 -2.64
N GLU A 358 5.67 11.46 -2.74
CA GLU A 358 6.70 11.37 -3.78
C GLU A 358 8.08 11.38 -3.11
N ALA A 359 8.86 10.33 -3.36
CA ALA A 359 10.19 10.17 -2.79
C ALA A 359 11.17 11.18 -3.36
N THR A 360 12.00 11.78 -2.50
CA THR A 360 13.18 12.52 -2.93
C THR A 360 14.25 11.52 -3.34
N THR A 361 14.56 11.47 -4.63
CA THR A 361 15.54 10.54 -5.20
C THR A 361 16.93 11.19 -5.32
N GLY A 362 17.97 10.38 -5.36
CA GLY A 362 19.34 10.83 -5.62
C GLY A 362 20.20 11.19 -4.40
N GLY A 363 19.65 11.07 -3.19
CA GLY A 363 20.41 11.19 -1.94
C GLY A 363 21.31 9.97 -1.67
N PRO A 364 22.10 10.01 -0.58
CA PRO A 364 23.03 8.92 -0.26
C PRO A 364 22.33 7.59 0.03
N ALA A 365 21.17 7.58 0.74
CA ALA A 365 20.45 6.34 1.00
C ALA A 365 19.86 5.77 -0.29
N TYR A 366 19.34 6.62 -1.16
CA TYR A 366 18.80 6.20 -2.46
C TYR A 366 19.86 5.55 -3.35
N ARG A 367 21.06 6.15 -3.43
CA ARG A 367 22.19 5.57 -4.18
C ARG A 367 22.66 4.23 -3.60
N ALA A 368 22.72 4.13 -2.27
CA ALA A 368 23.04 2.88 -1.59
C ALA A 368 21.99 1.79 -1.88
N ALA A 369 20.70 2.14 -1.86
CA ALA A 369 19.63 1.22 -2.19
C ALA A 369 19.71 0.70 -3.64
N LEU A 370 20.01 1.57 -4.62
CA LEU A 370 20.20 1.15 -6.01
C LEU A 370 21.34 0.15 -6.17
N THR A 371 22.47 0.41 -5.51
CA THR A 371 23.61 -0.51 -5.49
C THR A 371 23.23 -1.85 -4.87
N ALA A 372 22.54 -1.82 -3.75
CA ALA A 372 22.11 -2.99 -3.01
C ALA A 372 21.10 -3.86 -3.79
N LEU A 373 20.11 -3.24 -4.41
CA LEU A 373 19.12 -3.92 -5.24
C LEU A 373 19.79 -4.60 -6.45
N LYS A 374 20.71 -3.90 -7.12
CA LYS A 374 21.49 -4.49 -8.20
C LYS A 374 22.34 -5.67 -7.74
N GLU A 375 22.96 -5.59 -6.57
CA GLU A 375 23.74 -6.70 -5.99
C GLU A 375 22.86 -7.92 -5.70
N ALA A 376 21.66 -7.70 -5.16
CA ALA A 376 20.77 -8.77 -4.73
C ALA A 376 20.12 -9.53 -5.91
N TRP A 377 19.71 -8.83 -6.96
CA TRP A 377 19.05 -9.42 -8.13
C TRP A 377 19.94 -9.57 -9.36
N GLY A 378 21.13 -8.95 -9.38
CA GLY A 378 22.05 -9.00 -10.52
C GLY A 378 21.65 -8.12 -11.70
N THR A 379 20.65 -7.28 -11.57
CA THR A 379 20.15 -6.35 -12.60
C THR A 379 19.84 -4.98 -12.00
N ASP A 380 19.81 -3.94 -12.84
CA ASP A 380 19.48 -2.59 -12.40
C ASP A 380 18.01 -2.50 -11.91
N ALA A 381 17.79 -1.69 -10.88
CA ALA A 381 16.45 -1.49 -10.34
C ALA A 381 15.56 -0.66 -11.29
N SER A 382 14.28 -1.04 -11.34
CA SER A 382 13.22 -0.29 -12.00
C SER A 382 12.63 0.77 -11.04
N TYR A 383 12.10 1.85 -11.61
CA TYR A 383 11.38 2.89 -10.88
C TYR A 383 9.91 2.83 -11.24
N VAL A 384 9.06 2.74 -10.22
CA VAL A 384 7.61 2.70 -10.37
C VAL A 384 6.93 3.65 -9.39
N ALA A 385 5.64 3.83 -9.53
CA ALA A 385 4.78 4.31 -8.47
C ALA A 385 3.67 3.29 -8.22
N THR A 386 2.87 3.47 -7.18
CA THR A 386 1.71 2.64 -6.91
C THR A 386 0.44 3.46 -6.76
N GLY A 387 -0.69 2.81 -7.05
CA GLY A 387 -2.01 3.38 -6.82
C GLY A 387 -2.45 3.33 -5.36
N GLY A 388 -1.79 2.52 -4.53
CA GLY A 388 -2.00 2.46 -3.09
C GLY A 388 -1.47 3.71 -2.38
N SER A 389 -2.01 4.00 -1.23
CA SER A 389 -1.47 5.00 -0.30
C SER A 389 -1.11 4.29 1.00
N ILE A 390 0.04 4.61 1.56
CA ILE A 390 0.44 4.19 2.90
C ILE A 390 0.42 5.47 3.75
N PRO A 391 -0.67 5.75 4.49
CA PRO A 391 -0.84 7.02 5.19
C PRO A 391 0.29 7.33 6.17
N LEU A 392 0.80 6.30 6.85
CA LEU A 392 1.90 6.40 7.82
C LEU A 392 3.18 6.96 7.20
N VAL A 393 3.48 6.74 5.91
CA VAL A 393 4.66 7.30 5.24
C VAL A 393 4.71 8.82 5.41
N ASN A 394 3.57 9.49 5.28
CA ASN A 394 3.48 10.93 5.47
C ASN A 394 3.68 11.34 6.94
N GLY A 395 3.19 10.54 7.89
CA GLY A 395 3.41 10.74 9.33
C GLY A 395 4.89 10.63 9.68
N LEU A 396 5.56 9.57 9.24
CA LEU A 396 6.98 9.34 9.47
C LEU A 396 7.86 10.41 8.79
N ALA A 397 7.56 10.77 7.54
CA ALA A 397 8.29 11.83 6.82
C ALA A 397 8.17 13.21 7.50
N LYS A 398 7.02 13.51 8.13
CA LYS A 398 6.85 14.73 8.96
C LYS A 398 7.62 14.64 10.26
N ALA A 399 7.72 13.47 10.88
CA ALA A 399 8.47 13.26 12.13
C ALA A 399 9.99 13.33 11.90
N ALA A 400 10.49 12.94 10.73
CA ALA A 400 11.89 13.01 10.36
C ALA A 400 12.08 13.66 8.97
N PRO A 401 11.92 15.00 8.86
CA PRO A 401 11.80 15.70 7.58
C PRO A 401 13.08 15.73 6.73
N GLY A 402 14.20 15.28 7.28
CA GLY A 402 15.49 15.14 6.56
C GLY A 402 15.77 13.72 6.08
N ALA A 403 14.98 12.74 6.48
CA ALA A 403 15.21 11.34 6.16
C ALA A 403 14.82 11.01 4.71
N GLU A 404 15.64 10.21 4.04
CA GLU A 404 15.28 9.64 2.74
C GLU A 404 14.37 8.43 2.96
N VAL A 405 13.23 8.36 2.25
CA VAL A 405 12.28 7.25 2.34
C VAL A 405 12.46 6.32 1.16
N LEU A 406 12.79 5.07 1.46
CA LEU A 406 12.97 3.99 0.50
C LEU A 406 11.76 3.04 0.58
N LEU A 407 11.13 2.80 -0.55
CA LEU A 407 9.90 2.01 -0.68
C LEU A 407 10.20 0.78 -1.53
N PHE A 408 10.45 -0.37 -0.90
CA PHE A 408 10.68 -1.66 -1.57
C PHE A 408 10.51 -2.83 -0.59
N GLY A 409 10.25 -4.02 -1.09
CA GLY A 409 10.05 -5.21 -0.25
C GLY A 409 10.00 -6.51 -1.06
N ALA A 410 9.52 -7.58 -0.43
CA ALA A 410 9.51 -8.95 -0.97
C ALA A 410 8.28 -9.30 -1.79
N GLN A 411 7.29 -8.42 -1.87
CA GLN A 411 6.11 -8.60 -2.69
C GLN A 411 6.46 -8.54 -4.19
N ASP A 412 5.57 -9.03 -5.04
CA ASP A 412 5.62 -8.81 -6.49
C ASP A 412 4.21 -8.68 -7.07
N SER A 413 4.10 -8.25 -8.32
CA SER A 413 2.80 -8.01 -8.98
C SER A 413 1.88 -9.24 -9.09
N MET A 414 2.38 -10.42 -8.81
CA MET A 414 1.62 -11.68 -8.88
C MET A 414 1.31 -12.26 -7.49
N CYS A 415 1.52 -11.48 -6.42
CA CYS A 415 1.27 -11.92 -5.05
C CYS A 415 -0.22 -12.11 -4.72
N ASN A 416 -1.14 -11.56 -5.53
CA ASN A 416 -2.59 -11.53 -5.27
C ASN A 416 -2.93 -10.85 -3.94
N LEU A 417 -2.35 -9.68 -3.68
CA LEU A 417 -2.64 -8.90 -2.48
C LEU A 417 -4.15 -8.62 -2.37
N HIS A 418 -4.71 -8.72 -1.17
CA HIS A 418 -6.13 -8.54 -0.84
C HIS A 418 -7.09 -9.48 -1.61
N ALA A 419 -6.57 -10.47 -2.34
CA ALA A 419 -7.33 -11.46 -3.08
C ALA A 419 -7.09 -12.89 -2.56
N PRO A 420 -7.92 -13.88 -2.90
CA PRO A 420 -7.65 -15.28 -2.60
C PRO A 420 -6.35 -15.77 -3.24
N ASN A 421 -5.73 -16.74 -2.59
CA ASN A 421 -4.48 -17.37 -3.06
C ASN A 421 -3.25 -16.45 -3.04
N GLU A 422 -3.20 -15.51 -2.11
CA GLU A 422 -2.03 -14.70 -1.84
C GLU A 422 -0.78 -15.57 -1.62
N ARG A 423 0.36 -15.16 -2.20
CA ARG A 423 1.60 -15.95 -2.14
C ARG A 423 2.84 -15.05 -2.09
N VAL A 424 3.94 -15.58 -1.54
CA VAL A 424 5.27 -14.99 -1.66
C VAL A 424 6.26 -16.00 -2.24
N LEU A 425 7.22 -15.53 -3.04
CA LEU A 425 8.32 -16.35 -3.54
C LEU A 425 9.52 -16.29 -2.60
N PHE A 426 10.16 -17.44 -2.36
CA PHE A 426 11.37 -17.50 -1.54
C PHE A 426 12.56 -16.78 -2.18
N SER A 427 12.60 -16.71 -3.52
CA SER A 427 13.60 -15.95 -4.26
C SER A 427 13.47 -14.45 -3.97
N GLU A 428 12.24 -13.93 -3.94
CA GLU A 428 11.99 -12.51 -3.63
C GLU A 428 12.32 -12.21 -2.16
N LEU A 429 11.87 -13.05 -1.22
CA LEU A 429 12.20 -12.90 0.19
C LEU A 429 13.72 -12.90 0.42
N ARG A 430 14.44 -13.89 -0.15
CA ARG A 430 15.88 -13.99 -0.06
C ARG A 430 16.57 -12.74 -0.62
N SER A 431 16.20 -12.34 -1.83
CA SER A 431 16.83 -11.19 -2.48
C SER A 431 16.56 -9.90 -1.74
N THR A 432 15.38 -9.75 -1.14
CA THR A 432 15.03 -8.60 -0.28
C THR A 432 15.91 -8.56 0.97
N VAL A 433 16.13 -9.70 1.64
CA VAL A 433 17.05 -9.78 2.80
C VAL A 433 18.48 -9.38 2.39
N VAL A 434 18.97 -9.92 1.25
CA VAL A 434 20.29 -9.54 0.71
C VAL A 434 20.35 -8.05 0.41
N ALA A 435 19.32 -7.49 -0.25
CA ALA A 435 19.27 -6.06 -0.57
C ALA A 435 19.25 -5.19 0.67
N MET A 436 18.47 -5.52 1.70
CA MET A 436 18.46 -4.80 2.96
C MET A 436 19.83 -4.82 3.65
N CYS A 437 20.49 -5.98 3.69
CA CYS A 437 21.84 -6.10 4.26
C CYS A 437 22.87 -5.29 3.45
N ALA A 438 22.85 -5.38 2.12
CA ALA A 438 23.74 -4.65 1.23
C ALA A 438 23.50 -3.14 1.34
N PHE A 439 22.24 -2.70 1.40
CA PHE A 439 21.87 -1.31 1.63
C PHE A 439 22.49 -0.75 2.89
N VAL A 440 22.33 -1.43 4.01
CA VAL A 440 22.87 -1.02 5.31
C VAL A 440 24.41 -0.90 5.25
N ARG A 441 25.09 -1.83 4.61
CA ARG A 441 26.54 -1.80 4.40
C ARG A 441 26.98 -0.60 3.56
N GLU A 442 26.34 -0.40 2.39
CA GLU A 442 26.67 0.68 1.46
C GLU A 442 26.36 2.06 2.04
N TYR A 443 25.20 2.17 2.71
CA TYR A 443 24.77 3.42 3.34
C TYR A 443 25.73 3.84 4.46
N ALA A 444 26.12 2.93 5.35
CA ALA A 444 27.10 3.21 6.40
C ALA A 444 28.47 3.60 5.84
N ALA A 445 28.91 2.99 4.73
CA ALA A 445 30.17 3.34 4.08
C ALA A 445 30.12 4.73 3.43
N GLY A 446 29.02 5.03 2.71
CA GLY A 446 28.82 6.32 2.03
C GLY A 446 28.59 7.49 2.99
N PHE A 447 27.94 7.25 4.12
CA PHE A 447 27.64 8.27 5.13
C PHE A 447 28.91 8.85 5.75
N ARG A 448 29.92 7.99 6.02
CA ARG A 448 31.22 8.40 6.58
C ARG A 448 32.05 9.25 5.61
N THR A 449 31.89 9.08 4.31
CA THR A 449 32.63 9.83 3.29
C THR A 449 31.95 11.16 2.93
N GLY A 450 30.67 11.33 3.16
CA GLY A 450 29.90 12.53 2.85
C GLY A 450 30.04 13.69 3.85
N THR A 451 30.57 13.43 5.05
CA THR A 451 30.84 14.47 6.07
C THR A 451 32.16 15.26 5.83
N ALA A 452 32.87 14.97 4.75
CA ALA A 452 34.15 15.60 4.39
C ALA A 452 34.09 16.51 3.16
N SER A 453 32.88 16.95 2.73
CA SER A 453 32.76 17.89 1.60
C SER A 453 31.81 19.04 1.91
#